data_974c028bbb09c39dd21cc8ca1a61f969
#
_entry.id   974c028bbb09c39dd21cc8ca1a61f969
#
_cell.length_a   1.000
_cell.length_b   1.000
_cell.length_c   1.000
_cell.angle_alpha   90.00
_cell.angle_beta   90.00
_cell.angle_gamma   90.00
#
_symmetry.space_group_name_H-M   'P 1'
#
loop_
_entity.id
_entity.type
_entity.pdbx_description
1 polymer ?
#
loop_
_entity_poly.entity_id
_entity_poly.type
_entity_poly.pdbx_seq_one_letter_code
_entity_poly.pdbx_strand_id
1 'polypeptide(L)'
;MSNNNDLHHPARRDFLTTAGGVGGALAIGASGVASMTLGGPMAMASALATSRYGMGPGLKGPYLDLSTGKGNQLAYARIQGDLDFGKPKYFWFKGYLMGVEPHKKVVDLMGTSGFGVIRLAQGPDGAIRRMCREIIVYTDLRSGEVLDEWKNPLTNEMVKAVHVDNDPFNYLIEEFFPAPPKFGGLNQGPPPPRVPFIMPWYQHGGWAEMEIHIHLAYPNALQPDKWPRESSGPIVQVSEMFAHHVKVEDLQNPKLTTLDYTGTWNRITPWLPWMLMGQRPGFCQYACFMGTTKNLDEILSRPVLDYAEKNYAKYFDAPTEWTEDRSLSSLEHYALRQKPAPVK
;
A
#
# COMPACT_ATOMS: atom_id res chain seq x y z
N MET A 1 -11.06 -7.49 -54.44
CA MET A 1 -9.66 -7.46 -53.97
C MET A 1 -9.71 -7.18 -52.47
N SER A 2 -9.55 -8.24 -51.74
CA SER A 2 -9.67 -8.35 -50.30
C SER A 2 -8.27 -8.08 -49.68
N ASN A 3 -8.15 -7.22 -48.69
CA ASN A 3 -6.99 -7.17 -47.83
C ASN A 3 -7.45 -7.21 -46.38
N ASN A 4 -7.45 -8.41 -45.84
CA ASN A 4 -7.46 -8.68 -44.42
C ASN A 4 -6.07 -8.42 -43.87
N ASN A 5 -5.92 -7.45 -42.97
CA ASN A 5 -4.77 -7.34 -42.09
C ASN A 5 -5.18 -7.87 -40.71
N ASP A 6 -4.95 -9.17 -40.51
CA ASP A 6 -4.97 -9.80 -39.20
C ASP A 6 -3.72 -9.36 -38.40
N LEU A 7 -3.90 -8.44 -37.48
CA LEU A 7 -2.92 -8.15 -36.44
C LEU A 7 -3.03 -9.18 -35.32
N HIS A 8 -2.29 -10.29 -35.48
CA HIS A 8 -2.01 -11.22 -34.39
C HIS A 8 -1.16 -10.54 -33.32
N HIS A 9 -1.74 -10.30 -32.16
CA HIS A 9 -1.00 -9.98 -30.94
C HIS A 9 -0.65 -11.29 -30.19
N PRO A 10 0.59 -11.74 -30.16
CA PRO A 10 0.99 -12.95 -29.41
C PRO A 10 1.15 -12.75 -27.91
N ALA A 11 1.00 -11.54 -27.39
CA ALA A 11 1.41 -11.20 -26.02
C ALA A 11 0.43 -11.61 -24.89
N ARG A 12 -0.74 -12.17 -25.19
CA ARG A 12 -1.74 -12.50 -24.15
C ARG A 12 -1.65 -13.90 -23.56
N ARG A 13 -0.94 -14.83 -24.16
CA ARG A 13 -0.88 -16.23 -23.71
C ARG A 13 0.28 -16.55 -22.77
N ASP A 14 1.39 -15.82 -22.84
CA ASP A 14 2.57 -16.12 -22.03
C ASP A 14 2.51 -15.56 -20.61
N PHE A 15 1.56 -14.68 -20.32
CA PHE A 15 1.37 -14.10 -18.97
C PHE A 15 0.83 -15.13 -17.95
N LEU A 16 0.07 -16.12 -18.39
CA LEU A 16 -0.56 -17.11 -17.51
C LEU A 16 0.29 -18.36 -17.26
N THR A 17 1.30 -18.63 -18.06
CA THR A 17 2.11 -19.85 -17.94
C THR A 17 3.37 -19.71 -17.11
N THR A 18 3.83 -18.48 -16.83
CA THR A 18 5.02 -18.23 -15.99
C THR A 18 4.68 -17.98 -14.52
N ALA A 19 3.40 -17.80 -14.18
CA ALA A 19 2.92 -17.64 -12.81
C ALA A 19 2.73 -18.95 -12.04
N GLY A 20 2.95 -20.10 -12.70
CA GLY A 20 2.64 -21.43 -12.19
C GLY A 20 3.77 -22.12 -11.43
N GLY A 21 4.61 -21.44 -10.71
CA GLY A 21 5.73 -22.14 -10.11
C GLY A 21 6.48 -21.51 -8.95
N VAL A 22 5.87 -20.70 -8.07
CA VAL A 22 6.42 -20.47 -6.72
C VAL A 22 5.26 -20.09 -5.77
N GLY A 23 4.63 -21.11 -5.20
CA GLY A 23 3.71 -20.95 -4.10
C GLY A 23 4.47 -20.62 -2.82
N GLY A 24 4.66 -19.35 -2.54
CA GLY A 24 5.14 -18.84 -1.27
C GLY A 24 4.11 -17.87 -0.72
N ALA A 25 3.27 -18.34 0.22
CA ALA A 25 2.34 -17.49 0.92
C ALA A 25 3.12 -16.50 1.80
N LEU A 26 3.02 -15.23 1.48
CA LEU A 26 3.57 -14.13 2.26
C LEU A 26 2.45 -13.51 3.08
N ALA A 27 2.41 -13.83 4.39
CA ALA A 27 1.52 -13.16 5.32
C ALA A 27 2.05 -11.77 5.61
N ILE A 28 1.38 -10.73 5.12
CA ILE A 28 1.79 -9.38 5.42
C ILE A 28 0.60 -8.45 5.45
N GLY A 29 0.69 -7.61 6.46
CA GLY A 29 -0.30 -6.66 6.81
C GLY A 29 -0.69 -5.71 5.72
N ALA A 30 -1.96 -5.70 5.44
CA ALA A 30 -2.56 -4.90 4.41
C ALA A 30 -3.09 -3.59 4.98
N SER A 31 -2.32 -2.58 4.86
CA SER A 31 -2.80 -1.20 4.72
C SER A 31 -1.62 -0.36 4.27
N GLY A 32 -1.79 0.36 3.17
CA GLY A 32 -0.85 1.28 2.56
C GLY A 32 0.62 1.07 2.90
N VAL A 33 1.52 1.13 2.01
CA VAL A 33 2.99 1.22 2.16
C VAL A 33 3.75 0.20 3.04
N ALA A 34 3.13 -0.47 4.05
CA ALA A 34 3.79 -1.51 4.87
C ALA A 34 4.39 -2.65 4.07
N SER A 35 3.88 -2.82 2.92
CA SER A 35 4.25 -3.91 2.04
C SER A 35 5.64 -3.78 1.41
N MET A 36 6.39 -2.75 1.69
CA MET A 36 7.78 -2.67 1.22
C MET A 36 8.76 -3.52 2.03
N THR A 37 8.42 -3.87 3.26
CA THR A 37 9.13 -4.96 3.96
C THR A 37 8.92 -6.30 3.27
N LEU A 38 8.06 -6.31 2.28
CA LEU A 38 7.67 -7.40 1.42
C LEU A 38 8.36 -7.43 0.09
N GLY A 39 9.46 -6.76 -0.05
CA GLY A 39 10.39 -6.93 -1.16
C GLY A 39 10.80 -8.39 -1.38
N GLY A 40 9.84 -9.28 -1.16
CA GLY A 40 9.91 -10.66 -1.58
C GLY A 40 9.94 -10.77 -3.09
N PRO A 41 10.11 -11.99 -3.64
CA PRO A 41 10.19 -12.27 -5.07
C PRO A 41 9.09 -11.64 -5.92
N MET A 42 7.95 -11.26 -5.32
CA MET A 42 6.83 -10.66 -6.05
C MET A 42 7.00 -9.16 -6.32
N ALA A 43 7.56 -8.39 -5.38
CA ALA A 43 7.92 -6.99 -5.66
C ALA A 43 9.04 -6.93 -6.70
N MET A 44 9.98 -7.91 -6.66
CA MET A 44 11.01 -8.08 -7.67
C MET A 44 10.45 -8.53 -9.02
N ALA A 45 9.50 -9.46 -9.02
CA ALA A 45 8.82 -9.88 -10.24
C ALA A 45 8.05 -8.71 -10.86
N SER A 46 7.46 -7.85 -10.05
CA SER A 46 6.81 -6.62 -10.50
C SER A 46 7.84 -5.62 -11.06
N ALA A 47 8.93 -5.34 -10.36
CA ALA A 47 10.00 -4.46 -10.83
C ALA A 47 10.67 -5.00 -12.10
N LEU A 48 10.94 -6.32 -12.16
CA LEU A 48 11.49 -6.96 -13.35
C LEU A 48 10.47 -7.05 -14.50
N ALA A 49 9.19 -7.26 -14.21
CA ALA A 49 8.14 -7.27 -15.21
C ALA A 49 7.95 -5.88 -15.82
N THR A 50 8.01 -4.83 -15.00
CA THR A 50 7.92 -3.45 -15.49
C THR A 50 9.11 -3.09 -16.37
N SER A 51 10.33 -3.54 -16.06
CA SER A 51 11.48 -3.33 -16.94
C SER A 51 11.32 -4.01 -18.32
N ARG A 52 10.52 -5.06 -18.41
CA ARG A 52 10.21 -5.75 -19.68
C ARG A 52 9.22 -5.01 -20.57
N TYR A 53 8.47 -4.05 -20.02
CA TYR A 53 7.46 -3.27 -20.76
C TYR A 53 7.99 -1.91 -21.25
N GLY A 54 9.29 -1.77 -21.40
CA GLY A 54 9.88 -0.55 -21.97
C GLY A 54 9.86 0.64 -21.01
N MET A 55 9.78 0.37 -19.72
CA MET A 55 10.04 1.37 -18.70
C MET A 55 11.46 1.87 -18.90
N GLY A 56 11.60 3.17 -19.05
CA GLY A 56 12.87 3.79 -19.35
C GLY A 56 13.98 3.40 -18.37
N PRO A 57 15.23 3.54 -18.76
CA PRO A 57 16.33 3.38 -17.84
C PRO A 57 16.08 4.31 -16.65
N GLY A 58 16.45 3.86 -15.46
CA GLY A 58 16.35 4.70 -14.25
C GLY A 58 16.95 6.08 -14.52
N LEU A 59 16.31 7.10 -14.00
CA LEU A 59 16.76 8.48 -14.21
C LEU A 59 18.19 8.63 -13.68
N LYS A 60 19.11 8.97 -14.54
CA LYS A 60 20.47 9.30 -14.16
C LYS A 60 20.64 10.81 -14.19
N GLY A 61 20.81 11.39 -13.04
CA GLY A 61 20.99 12.83 -12.90
C GLY A 61 22.31 13.19 -12.23
N PRO A 62 22.56 14.50 -12.07
CA PRO A 62 23.83 14.99 -11.50
C PRO A 62 24.01 14.63 -10.02
N TYR A 63 22.92 14.33 -9.29
CA TYR A 63 22.96 14.00 -7.88
C TYR A 63 22.61 12.53 -7.62
N LEU A 64 21.47 12.05 -8.12
CA LEU A 64 21.03 10.68 -7.91
C LEU A 64 21.10 9.86 -9.20
N ASP A 65 21.66 8.67 -9.09
CA ASP A 65 21.61 7.64 -10.13
C ASP A 65 20.57 6.59 -9.72
N LEU A 66 19.36 6.70 -10.25
CA LEU A 66 18.25 5.78 -9.96
C LEU A 66 18.37 4.42 -10.66
N SER A 67 19.46 4.17 -11.38
CA SER A 67 19.83 2.83 -11.80
C SER A 67 20.51 2.00 -10.71
N THR A 68 20.75 2.61 -9.54
CA THR A 68 21.43 1.97 -8.39
C THR A 68 20.51 1.83 -7.20
N GLY A 69 20.75 0.80 -6.37
CA GLY A 69 20.01 0.61 -5.11
C GLY A 69 20.19 1.81 -4.16
N LYS A 70 21.41 2.37 -4.08
CA LYS A 70 21.69 3.55 -3.25
C LYS A 70 20.93 4.78 -3.69
N GLY A 71 20.90 5.06 -4.99
CA GLY A 71 20.13 6.18 -5.54
C GLY A 71 18.64 6.06 -5.24
N ASN A 72 18.08 4.86 -5.39
CA ASN A 72 16.69 4.58 -5.05
C ASN A 72 16.42 4.67 -3.55
N GLN A 73 17.30 4.15 -2.69
CA GLN A 73 17.19 4.28 -1.24
C GLN A 73 17.06 5.74 -0.84
N LEU A 74 17.95 6.61 -1.34
CA LEU A 74 17.94 8.04 -1.01
C LEU A 74 16.71 8.76 -1.57
N ALA A 75 16.34 8.49 -2.83
CA ALA A 75 15.15 9.05 -3.43
C ALA A 75 13.90 8.67 -2.65
N TYR A 76 13.77 7.38 -2.36
CA TYR A 76 12.62 6.85 -1.64
C TYR A 76 12.55 7.38 -0.20
N ALA A 77 13.67 7.43 0.52
CA ALA A 77 13.71 7.99 1.86
C ALA A 77 13.26 9.47 1.90
N ARG A 78 13.66 10.28 0.91
CA ARG A 78 13.23 11.69 0.78
C ARG A 78 11.75 11.83 0.43
N ILE A 79 11.17 10.86 -0.31
CA ILE A 79 9.72 10.80 -0.57
C ILE A 79 8.99 10.45 0.71
N GLN A 80 9.46 9.44 1.46
CA GLN A 80 8.81 8.97 2.66
C GLN A 80 8.95 9.91 3.86
N GLY A 81 10.08 10.58 4.01
CA GLY A 81 10.34 11.40 5.20
C GLY A 81 11.34 12.53 4.94
N ASP A 82 12.07 12.89 5.98
CA ASP A 82 13.12 13.91 5.93
C ASP A 82 14.46 13.29 6.37
N LEU A 83 15.50 13.41 5.53
CA LEU A 83 16.86 12.99 5.84
C LEU A 83 17.56 13.92 6.85
N ASP A 84 16.96 15.07 7.20
CA ASP A 84 17.27 15.79 8.43
C ASP A 84 16.55 15.06 9.57
N PHE A 85 17.19 13.98 10.03
CA PHE A 85 16.59 13.00 10.91
C PHE A 85 15.93 13.60 12.14
N GLY A 86 14.81 13.03 12.53
CA GLY A 86 13.99 13.48 13.63
C GLY A 86 12.87 14.44 13.26
N LYS A 87 12.86 15.04 12.06
CA LYS A 87 11.75 15.87 11.60
C LYS A 87 10.57 15.01 11.16
N PRO A 88 9.34 15.30 11.62
CA PRO A 88 8.16 14.61 11.16
C PRO A 88 7.76 15.11 9.77
N LYS A 89 7.13 14.22 8.98
CA LYS A 89 6.54 14.51 7.69
C LYS A 89 5.17 13.87 7.60
N TYR A 90 4.16 14.64 7.21
CA TYR A 90 2.82 14.11 6.97
C TYR A 90 2.67 13.67 5.53
N PHE A 91 2.01 12.53 5.35
CA PHE A 91 1.39 12.13 4.10
C PHE A 91 -0.11 11.96 4.32
N TRP A 92 -0.87 12.08 3.26
CA TRP A 92 -2.31 11.97 3.25
C TRP A 92 -2.80 11.17 2.07
N PHE A 93 -3.99 10.63 2.18
CA PHE A 93 -4.74 10.05 1.06
C PHE A 93 -6.23 10.32 1.26
N LYS A 94 -6.94 10.44 0.13
CA LYS A 94 -8.37 10.74 0.08
C LYS A 94 -8.95 10.21 -1.21
N GLY A 95 -10.08 9.53 -1.14
CA GLY A 95 -10.73 8.95 -2.31
C GLY A 95 -11.97 8.17 -1.96
N TYR A 96 -12.22 7.12 -2.72
CA TYR A 96 -13.43 6.34 -2.66
C TYR A 96 -13.12 4.85 -2.53
N LEU A 97 -14.04 4.15 -1.89
CA LEU A 97 -14.12 2.71 -1.86
C LEU A 97 -15.33 2.28 -2.69
N MET A 98 -15.09 1.45 -3.67
CA MET A 98 -16.10 0.91 -4.57
C MET A 98 -16.25 -0.60 -4.35
N GLY A 99 -17.47 -1.10 -4.54
CA GLY A 99 -17.77 -2.53 -4.57
C GLY A 99 -17.90 -3.03 -6.00
N VAL A 100 -17.21 -4.09 -6.32
CA VAL A 100 -17.23 -4.72 -7.65
C VAL A 100 -17.72 -6.15 -7.50
N GLU A 101 -18.90 -6.45 -8.06
CA GLU A 101 -19.44 -7.81 -8.16
C GLU A 101 -19.41 -8.28 -9.61
N PRO A 102 -19.16 -9.58 -9.88
CA PRO A 102 -19.19 -10.11 -11.25
C PRO A 102 -20.52 -9.79 -11.95
N HIS A 103 -20.42 -9.29 -13.18
CA HIS A 103 -21.55 -8.98 -14.06
C HIS A 103 -22.55 -7.91 -13.54
N LYS A 104 -22.16 -7.14 -12.52
CA LYS A 104 -22.97 -6.02 -11.99
C LYS A 104 -22.27 -4.68 -12.21
N LYS A 105 -23.02 -3.61 -12.10
CA LYS A 105 -22.45 -2.27 -12.05
C LYS A 105 -21.61 -2.11 -10.80
N VAL A 106 -20.51 -1.37 -10.91
CA VAL A 106 -19.72 -0.90 -9.77
C VAL A 106 -20.61 -0.02 -8.89
N VAL A 107 -20.51 -0.21 -7.59
CA VAL A 107 -21.27 0.53 -6.58
C VAL A 107 -20.30 1.35 -5.75
N ASP A 108 -20.52 2.66 -5.67
CA ASP A 108 -19.82 3.51 -4.73
C ASP A 108 -20.31 3.17 -3.33
N LEU A 109 -19.38 2.75 -2.46
CA LEU A 109 -19.71 2.29 -1.11
C LEU A 109 -19.55 3.40 -0.09
N MET A 110 -18.39 4.02 -0.04
CA MET A 110 -18.05 5.05 0.94
C MET A 110 -16.85 5.88 0.49
N GLY A 111 -16.65 7.03 1.11
CA GLY A 111 -15.42 7.76 1.04
C GLY A 111 -14.35 7.10 1.92
N THR A 112 -13.10 7.34 1.60
CA THR A 112 -11.96 6.97 2.43
C THR A 112 -11.02 8.15 2.53
N SER A 113 -10.54 8.43 3.73
CA SER A 113 -9.59 9.49 4.01
C SER A 113 -8.64 9.03 5.10
N GLY A 114 -7.42 9.52 5.06
CA GLY A 114 -6.47 9.18 6.11
C GLY A 114 -5.19 9.97 5.97
N PHE A 115 -4.37 9.83 6.96
CA PHE A 115 -3.04 10.40 6.98
C PHE A 115 -2.10 9.52 7.80
N GLY A 116 -0.83 9.74 7.59
CA GLY A 116 0.18 9.20 8.47
C GLY A 116 1.26 10.23 8.71
N VAL A 117 2.02 10.01 9.77
CA VAL A 117 3.17 10.83 10.12
C VAL A 117 4.39 9.95 10.23
N ILE A 118 5.45 10.36 9.54
CA ILE A 118 6.69 9.61 9.40
C ILE A 118 7.83 10.40 10.02
N ARG A 119 8.72 9.70 10.73
CA ARG A 119 10.01 10.18 11.20
C ARG A 119 11.09 9.23 10.72
N LEU A 120 12.13 9.79 10.10
CA LEU A 120 13.29 9.00 9.72
C LEU A 120 14.37 9.07 10.80
N ALA A 121 15.12 7.99 10.93
CA ALA A 121 16.30 7.92 11.82
C ALA A 121 17.39 7.04 11.18
N GLN A 122 18.62 7.18 11.65
CA GLN A 122 19.72 6.32 11.24
C GLN A 122 19.42 4.86 11.65
N GLY A 123 19.57 3.97 10.71
CA GLY A 123 19.47 2.52 10.91
C GLY A 123 20.84 1.83 10.94
N PRO A 124 20.86 0.52 11.12
CA PRO A 124 22.09 -0.28 11.04
C PRO A 124 22.57 -0.36 9.59
N ASP A 125 23.88 -0.57 9.39
CA ASP A 125 24.51 -0.89 8.10
C ASP A 125 24.12 0.05 6.93
N GLY A 126 23.91 1.34 7.25
CA GLY A 126 23.51 2.34 6.25
C GLY A 126 22.04 2.30 5.85
N ALA A 127 21.23 1.46 6.47
CA ALA A 127 19.77 1.51 6.36
C ALA A 127 19.21 2.77 7.01
N ILE A 128 17.99 3.15 6.62
CA ILE A 128 17.25 4.25 7.21
C ILE A 128 16.01 3.66 7.88
N ARG A 129 15.85 3.92 9.18
CA ARG A 129 14.65 3.58 9.93
C ARG A 129 13.52 4.51 9.53
N ARG A 130 12.41 3.95 9.08
CA ARG A 130 11.16 4.67 8.89
C ARG A 130 10.20 4.30 10.00
N MET A 131 9.91 5.24 10.87
CA MET A 131 8.96 5.11 11.97
C MET A 131 7.69 5.87 11.62
N CYS A 132 6.53 5.22 11.72
CA CYS A 132 5.30 5.80 11.25
C CYS A 132 4.10 5.36 12.09
N ARG A 133 3.11 6.23 12.14
CA ARG A 133 1.71 5.96 12.49
C ARG A 133 0.82 6.35 11.34
N GLU A 134 -0.23 5.59 11.10
CA GLU A 134 -1.18 5.82 10.01
C GLU A 134 -2.60 5.51 10.46
N ILE A 135 -3.55 6.34 10.05
CA ILE A 135 -4.99 6.05 10.19
C ILE A 135 -5.70 6.14 8.85
N ILE A 136 -6.72 5.29 8.68
CA ILE A 136 -7.66 5.30 7.56
C ILE A 136 -9.05 5.31 8.13
N VAL A 137 -9.85 6.31 7.79
CA VAL A 137 -11.25 6.39 8.17
C VAL A 137 -12.16 6.30 6.95
N TYR A 138 -13.33 5.74 7.16
CA TYR A 138 -14.39 5.65 6.16
C TYR A 138 -15.41 6.73 6.42
N THR A 139 -15.90 7.37 5.35
CA THR A 139 -16.82 8.50 5.44
C THR A 139 -18.07 8.26 4.59
N ASP A 140 -19.16 8.86 4.99
CA ASP A 140 -20.35 8.92 4.16
C ASP A 140 -20.09 9.73 2.89
N LEU A 141 -20.55 9.23 1.74
CA LEU A 141 -20.28 9.83 0.42
C LEU A 141 -20.93 11.21 0.24
N ARG A 142 -22.00 11.51 0.96
CA ARG A 142 -22.77 12.74 0.78
C ARG A 142 -22.42 13.80 1.81
N SER A 143 -22.40 13.39 3.08
CA SER A 143 -22.09 14.30 4.18
C SER A 143 -20.61 14.50 4.44
N GLY A 144 -19.77 13.50 4.11
CA GLY A 144 -18.35 13.48 4.46
C GLY A 144 -18.08 13.17 5.94
N GLU A 145 -19.13 12.88 6.72
CA GLU A 145 -19.01 12.50 8.13
C GLU A 145 -18.36 11.12 8.26
N VAL A 146 -17.57 10.91 9.32
CA VAL A 146 -16.94 9.63 9.60
C VAL A 146 -18.01 8.63 10.02
N LEU A 147 -17.95 7.43 9.47
CA LEU A 147 -18.94 6.38 9.70
C LEU A 147 -18.65 5.62 11.01
N ASP A 148 -19.59 5.65 11.95
CA ASP A 148 -19.64 4.72 13.08
C ASP A 148 -20.42 3.44 12.70
N GLU A 149 -21.56 3.64 12.02
CA GLU A 149 -22.40 2.59 11.46
C GLU A 149 -22.62 2.84 9.96
N TRP A 150 -22.81 1.78 9.22
CA TRP A 150 -23.02 1.87 7.79
C TRP A 150 -24.06 0.86 7.31
N LYS A 151 -25.01 1.33 6.53
CA LYS A 151 -25.98 0.47 5.87
C LYS A 151 -25.36 -0.08 4.60
N ASN A 152 -24.98 -1.35 4.62
CA ASN A 152 -24.38 -2.03 3.47
C ASN A 152 -25.40 -2.09 2.30
N PRO A 153 -25.17 -1.41 1.18
CA PRO A 153 -26.11 -1.38 0.05
C PRO A 153 -26.24 -2.72 -0.68
N LEU A 154 -25.29 -3.64 -0.46
CA LEU A 154 -25.26 -4.95 -1.11
C LEU A 154 -26.03 -6.02 -0.32
N THR A 155 -26.12 -5.86 1.00
CA THR A 155 -26.83 -6.81 1.90
C THR A 155 -28.01 -6.18 2.60
N ASN A 156 -28.17 -4.86 2.55
CA ASN A 156 -29.18 -4.07 3.27
C ASN A 156 -29.05 -4.18 4.82
N GLU A 157 -27.92 -4.62 5.32
CA GLU A 157 -27.63 -4.79 6.75
C GLU A 157 -26.94 -3.55 7.32
N MET A 158 -27.32 -3.16 8.57
CA MET A 158 -26.55 -2.20 9.35
C MET A 158 -25.35 -2.90 9.95
N VAL A 159 -24.17 -2.37 9.73
CA VAL A 159 -22.91 -2.91 10.25
C VAL A 159 -22.11 -1.78 10.92
N LYS A 160 -21.33 -2.13 11.93
CA LYS A 160 -20.41 -1.19 12.57
C LYS A 160 -19.19 -1.00 11.68
N ALA A 161 -18.86 0.23 11.33
CA ALA A 161 -17.63 0.54 10.62
C ALA A 161 -16.40 0.29 11.51
N VAL A 162 -15.36 -0.30 10.94
CA VAL A 162 -14.08 -0.50 11.62
C VAL A 162 -13.00 0.19 10.82
N HIS A 163 -12.46 1.26 11.37
CA HIS A 163 -11.38 2.02 10.78
C HIS A 163 -10.04 1.30 10.95
N VAL A 164 -9.05 1.70 10.17
CA VAL A 164 -7.71 1.13 10.22
C VAL A 164 -6.80 2.09 10.97
N ASP A 165 -6.04 1.56 11.91
CA ASP A 165 -5.03 2.28 12.66
C ASP A 165 -3.76 1.44 12.75
N ASN A 166 -2.67 1.95 12.21
CA ASN A 166 -1.38 1.28 12.16
C ASN A 166 -0.39 1.98 13.08
N ASP A 167 -0.01 1.31 14.17
CA ASP A 167 1.00 1.75 15.12
C ASP A 167 1.58 0.54 15.89
N PRO A 168 2.84 0.15 15.63
CA PRO A 168 3.79 0.78 14.71
C PRO A 168 3.53 0.43 13.23
N PHE A 169 4.03 1.31 12.35
CA PHE A 169 4.06 1.10 10.92
C PHE A 169 5.49 1.29 10.40
N ASN A 170 6.41 0.54 10.98
CA ASN A 170 7.84 0.70 10.85
C ASN A 170 8.45 -0.25 9.83
N TYR A 171 9.45 0.21 9.08
CA TYR A 171 10.32 -0.62 8.26
C TYR A 171 11.68 0.04 7.98
N LEU A 172 12.64 -0.76 7.52
CA LEU A 172 13.94 -0.28 7.06
C LEU A 172 13.89 0.06 5.57
N ILE A 173 14.47 1.20 5.21
CA ILE A 173 14.74 1.56 3.82
C ILE A 173 16.22 1.24 3.57
N GLU A 174 16.47 0.26 2.73
CA GLU A 174 17.80 -0.28 2.44
C GLU A 174 18.15 -0.13 0.96
N GLU A 175 19.43 -0.32 0.62
CA GLU A 175 19.91 -0.35 -0.78
C GLU A 175 19.51 -1.63 -1.52
N PHE A 176 18.96 -2.60 -0.80
CA PHE A 176 18.53 -3.89 -1.32
C PHE A 176 17.11 -4.18 -0.88
N PHE A 177 16.37 -4.91 -1.69
CA PHE A 177 15.12 -5.47 -1.24
C PHE A 177 15.34 -6.40 -0.06
N PRO A 178 14.45 -6.37 0.97
CA PRO A 178 14.56 -7.29 2.09
C PRO A 178 14.46 -8.75 1.62
N ALA A 179 15.18 -9.62 2.31
CA ALA A 179 15.08 -11.05 2.02
C ALA A 179 13.63 -11.53 2.24
N PRO A 180 13.15 -12.47 1.41
CA PRO A 180 11.84 -13.07 1.62
C PRO A 180 11.73 -13.66 3.03
N PRO A 181 10.63 -13.42 3.74
CA PRO A 181 10.44 -13.97 5.07
C PRO A 181 10.39 -15.51 5.02
N LYS A 182 10.92 -16.14 6.04
CA LYS A 182 10.88 -17.62 6.20
C LYS A 182 9.52 -18.01 6.79
N PHE A 183 8.62 -18.52 5.96
CA PHE A 183 7.31 -19.00 6.41
C PHE A 183 7.38 -20.48 6.76
N GLY A 184 7.16 -20.82 8.02
CA GLY A 184 6.89 -22.19 8.45
C GLY A 184 7.85 -23.26 7.92
N GLY A 185 9.10 -22.90 7.62
CA GLY A 185 10.07 -23.80 7.05
C GLY A 185 10.00 -24.00 5.53
N LEU A 186 9.13 -23.31 4.82
CA LEU A 186 8.99 -23.43 3.36
C LEU A 186 10.19 -22.86 2.58
N ASN A 187 10.97 -21.96 3.18
CA ASN A 187 12.17 -21.37 2.58
C ASN A 187 13.43 -21.83 3.33
N GLN A 188 13.73 -23.13 3.32
CA GLN A 188 14.90 -23.71 4.01
C GLN A 188 16.19 -23.66 3.18
N GLY A 189 16.14 -23.17 1.95
CA GLY A 189 17.33 -23.03 1.09
C GLY A 189 18.30 -21.95 1.59
N PRO A 190 19.49 -21.87 0.97
CA PRO A 190 20.40 -20.76 1.21
C PRO A 190 19.69 -19.43 0.92
N PRO A 191 20.04 -18.34 1.63
CA PRO A 191 19.41 -17.03 1.36
C PRO A 191 19.62 -16.66 -0.11
N PRO A 192 18.59 -16.17 -0.80
CA PRO A 192 18.73 -15.73 -2.18
C PRO A 192 19.73 -14.57 -2.26
N PRO A 193 20.38 -14.35 -3.40
CA PRO A 193 21.22 -13.17 -3.60
C PRO A 193 20.49 -11.90 -3.25
N ARG A 194 21.16 -10.95 -2.62
CA ARG A 194 20.60 -9.64 -2.35
C ARG A 194 20.31 -8.92 -3.67
N VAL A 195 19.09 -8.44 -3.84
CA VAL A 195 18.64 -7.75 -5.04
C VAL A 195 18.65 -6.26 -4.78
N PRO A 196 19.34 -5.45 -5.60
CA PRO A 196 19.34 -4.00 -5.44
C PRO A 196 17.92 -3.43 -5.43
N PHE A 197 17.67 -2.49 -4.55
CA PHE A 197 16.40 -1.77 -4.44
C PHE A 197 16.28 -0.77 -5.59
N ILE A 198 15.86 -1.24 -6.76
CA ILE A 198 15.68 -0.43 -7.97
C ILE A 198 14.20 -0.38 -8.27
N MET A 199 13.61 0.80 -8.16
CA MET A 199 12.20 1.07 -8.43
C MET A 199 11.99 1.47 -9.88
N PRO A 200 10.79 1.23 -10.44
CA PRO A 200 10.42 1.78 -11.72
C PRO A 200 10.31 3.30 -11.66
N TRP A 201 11.01 3.97 -12.54
CA TRP A 201 10.95 5.42 -12.69
C TRP A 201 10.64 5.80 -14.13
N TYR A 202 9.74 6.75 -14.29
CA TYR A 202 9.42 7.38 -15.56
C TYR A 202 9.67 8.86 -15.49
N GLN A 203 9.99 9.48 -16.63
CA GLN A 203 10.09 10.92 -16.73
C GLN A 203 9.10 11.45 -17.75
N HIS A 204 8.29 12.40 -17.34
CA HIS A 204 7.32 13.11 -18.14
C HIS A 204 7.60 14.61 -18.05
N GLY A 205 8.40 15.14 -19.00
CA GLY A 205 8.86 16.52 -18.93
C GLY A 205 9.65 16.81 -17.66
N GLY A 206 9.17 17.73 -16.83
CA GLY A 206 9.79 18.11 -15.56
C GLY A 206 9.41 17.23 -14.37
N TRP A 207 8.63 16.17 -14.57
CA TRP A 207 8.17 15.27 -13.53
C TRP A 207 8.81 13.89 -13.63
N ALA A 208 9.14 13.33 -12.47
CA ALA A 208 9.53 11.94 -12.32
C ALA A 208 8.42 11.22 -11.57
N GLU A 209 8.02 10.07 -12.07
CA GLU A 209 7.03 9.18 -11.47
C GLU A 209 7.73 7.92 -11.00
N MET A 210 7.51 7.55 -9.73
CA MET A 210 7.94 6.30 -9.15
C MET A 210 6.72 5.43 -8.86
N GLU A 211 6.69 4.25 -9.45
CA GLU A 211 5.62 3.28 -9.23
C GLU A 211 6.03 2.19 -8.25
N ILE A 212 5.06 1.79 -7.43
CA ILE A 212 5.16 0.64 -6.55
C ILE A 212 3.94 -0.22 -6.77
N HIS A 213 4.16 -1.43 -7.26
CA HIS A 213 3.10 -2.42 -7.46
C HIS A 213 3.33 -3.60 -6.52
N ILE A 214 2.32 -3.90 -5.73
CA ILE A 214 2.33 -4.96 -4.73
C ILE A 214 1.17 -5.89 -5.02
N HIS A 215 1.48 -7.14 -5.33
CA HIS A 215 0.48 -8.18 -5.60
C HIS A 215 0.77 -9.36 -4.69
N LEU A 216 -0.12 -9.63 -3.74
CA LEU A 216 0.09 -10.63 -2.70
C LEU A 216 -1.07 -11.61 -2.61
N ALA A 217 -0.74 -12.87 -2.30
CA ALA A 217 -1.67 -13.86 -1.83
C ALA A 217 -1.10 -14.50 -0.55
N TYR A 218 -1.91 -14.56 0.51
CA TYR A 218 -1.47 -15.04 1.82
C TYR A 218 -2.62 -15.66 2.61
N PRO A 219 -2.34 -16.53 3.62
CA PRO A 219 -3.35 -17.10 4.49
C PRO A 219 -4.16 -16.01 5.20
N ASN A 220 -5.48 -16.14 5.18
CA ASN A 220 -6.38 -15.20 5.84
C ASN A 220 -6.31 -15.36 7.36
N ALA A 221 -6.08 -14.28 8.10
CA ALA A 221 -6.16 -14.29 9.57
C ALA A 221 -7.58 -14.62 10.08
N LEU A 222 -8.58 -14.30 9.24
CA LEU A 222 -9.99 -14.59 9.51
C LEU A 222 -10.40 -15.86 8.76
N GLN A 223 -10.05 -17.04 9.29
CA GLN A 223 -10.42 -18.31 8.65
C GLN A 223 -11.95 -18.53 8.63
N PRO A 224 -12.52 -19.05 7.53
CA PRO A 224 -13.98 -19.14 7.34
C PRO A 224 -14.72 -19.94 8.41
N ASP A 225 -14.09 -20.93 9.01
CA ASP A 225 -14.67 -21.76 10.10
C ASP A 225 -14.91 -20.96 11.38
N LYS A 226 -14.07 -19.97 11.65
CA LYS A 226 -14.17 -19.11 12.84
C LYS A 226 -14.85 -17.76 12.55
N TRP A 227 -14.75 -17.28 11.32
CA TRP A 227 -15.22 -15.99 10.87
C TRP A 227 -16.11 -16.11 9.62
N PRO A 228 -17.25 -16.82 9.71
CA PRO A 228 -18.04 -17.19 8.51
C PRO A 228 -18.63 -15.99 7.77
N ARG A 229 -18.83 -14.87 8.45
CA ARG A 229 -19.42 -13.66 7.87
C ARG A 229 -18.39 -12.62 7.46
N GLU A 230 -17.25 -12.61 8.09
CA GLU A 230 -16.15 -11.66 7.86
C GLU A 230 -15.17 -12.17 6.82
N SER A 231 -15.01 -13.47 6.74
CA SER A 231 -13.99 -14.11 5.92
C SER A 231 -14.36 -14.14 4.44
N SER A 232 -13.46 -13.66 3.61
CA SER A 232 -13.54 -13.80 2.14
C SER A 232 -13.05 -15.16 1.63
N GLY A 233 -12.63 -16.05 2.50
CA GLY A 233 -12.05 -17.35 2.17
C GLY A 233 -10.75 -17.61 2.92
N PRO A 234 -10.13 -18.80 2.74
CA PRO A 234 -8.92 -19.19 3.46
C PRO A 234 -7.65 -18.42 3.03
N ILE A 235 -7.68 -17.85 1.82
CA ILE A 235 -6.58 -17.07 1.24
C ILE A 235 -7.08 -15.67 0.91
N VAL A 236 -6.29 -14.66 1.26
CA VAL A 236 -6.50 -13.27 0.87
C VAL A 236 -5.62 -12.97 -0.34
N GLN A 237 -6.18 -12.30 -1.32
CA GLN A 237 -5.44 -11.74 -2.45
C GLN A 237 -5.64 -10.23 -2.48
N VAL A 238 -4.53 -9.49 -2.53
CA VAL A 238 -4.51 -8.03 -2.51
C VAL A 238 -3.60 -7.53 -3.63
N SER A 239 -4.02 -6.45 -4.26
CA SER A 239 -3.18 -5.70 -5.20
C SER A 239 -3.18 -4.24 -4.80
N GLU A 240 -2.00 -3.65 -4.63
CA GLU A 240 -1.83 -2.23 -4.34
C GLU A 240 -0.90 -1.59 -5.36
N MET A 241 -1.27 -0.43 -5.82
CA MET A 241 -0.53 0.33 -6.83
C MET A 241 -0.42 1.77 -6.35
N PHE A 242 0.81 2.22 -6.21
CA PHE A 242 1.15 3.59 -5.82
C PHE A 242 1.91 4.24 -6.96
N ALA A 243 1.55 5.46 -7.31
CA ALA A 243 2.31 6.31 -8.20
C ALA A 243 2.68 7.59 -7.44
N HIS A 244 3.98 7.87 -7.30
CA HIS A 244 4.49 9.07 -6.64
C HIS A 244 5.08 10.00 -7.68
N HIS A 245 4.54 11.19 -7.81
CA HIS A 245 5.01 12.21 -8.75
C HIS A 245 5.82 13.26 -8.01
N VAL A 246 7.09 13.42 -8.39
CA VAL A 246 8.01 14.41 -7.84
C VAL A 246 8.61 15.25 -8.98
N LYS A 247 9.00 16.48 -8.70
CA LYS A 247 9.72 17.28 -9.69
C LYS A 247 11.14 16.75 -9.88
N VAL A 248 11.57 16.63 -11.14
CA VAL A 248 12.93 16.17 -11.47
C VAL A 248 13.98 17.13 -10.88
N GLU A 249 13.72 18.44 -10.89
CA GLU A 249 14.61 19.43 -10.31
C GLU A 249 14.81 19.24 -8.80
N ASP A 250 13.72 18.91 -8.06
CA ASP A 250 13.78 18.65 -6.62
C ASP A 250 14.45 17.30 -6.34
N LEU A 251 14.12 16.27 -7.13
CA LEU A 251 14.71 14.94 -7.02
C LEU A 251 16.23 15.01 -7.17
N GLN A 252 16.73 15.81 -8.08
CA GLN A 252 18.15 15.97 -8.37
C GLN A 252 18.83 17.10 -7.57
N ASN A 253 18.12 17.74 -6.63
CA ASN A 253 18.68 18.78 -5.78
C ASN A 253 19.28 18.20 -4.49
N PRO A 254 20.62 18.22 -4.31
CA PRO A 254 21.26 17.67 -3.11
C PRO A 254 20.99 18.46 -1.82
N LYS A 255 20.45 19.68 -1.92
CA LYS A 255 20.14 20.53 -0.78
C LYS A 255 18.80 20.18 -0.12
N LEU A 256 17.93 19.47 -0.83
CA LEU A 256 16.64 19.06 -0.30
C LEU A 256 16.76 17.73 0.45
N THR A 257 16.44 17.74 1.72
CA THR A 257 16.46 16.55 2.59
C THR A 257 15.13 15.77 2.53
N THR A 258 14.08 16.38 2.00
CA THR A 258 12.75 15.81 1.79
C THR A 258 12.19 16.23 0.44
N LEU A 259 11.27 15.44 -0.12
CA LEU A 259 10.59 15.70 -1.38
C LEU A 259 9.08 15.74 -1.16
N ASP A 260 8.45 16.84 -1.53
CA ASP A 260 7.00 16.85 -1.64
C ASP A 260 6.58 16.06 -2.88
N TYR A 261 5.48 15.34 -2.77
CA TYR A 261 4.91 14.57 -3.87
C TYR A 261 3.39 14.69 -3.90
N THR A 262 2.83 14.44 -5.06
CA THR A 262 1.43 14.08 -5.27
C THR A 262 1.39 12.72 -5.95
N GLY A 263 0.24 12.05 -5.92
CA GLY A 263 0.16 10.73 -6.53
C GLY A 263 -1.18 10.08 -6.40
N THR A 264 -1.20 8.79 -6.71
CA THR A 264 -2.40 7.96 -6.57
C THR A 264 -2.09 6.69 -5.79
N TRP A 265 -3.07 6.24 -5.02
CA TRP A 265 -3.10 4.93 -4.42
C TRP A 265 -4.36 4.19 -4.86
N ASN A 266 -4.16 3.07 -5.50
CA ASN A 266 -5.24 2.18 -5.89
C ASN A 266 -5.04 0.83 -5.21
N ARG A 267 -6.13 0.24 -4.71
CA ARG A 267 -6.08 -1.06 -4.06
C ARG A 267 -7.27 -1.91 -4.46
N ILE A 268 -7.00 -3.17 -4.78
CA ILE A 268 -8.00 -4.22 -4.92
C ILE A 268 -7.81 -5.16 -3.72
N THR A 269 -8.86 -5.39 -2.96
CA THR A 269 -8.85 -6.23 -1.77
C THR A 269 -10.19 -6.96 -1.65
N PRO A 270 -10.25 -8.14 -1.03
CA PRO A 270 -11.54 -8.73 -0.68
C PRO A 270 -12.44 -7.75 0.09
N TRP A 271 -13.71 -8.09 0.20
CA TRP A 271 -14.64 -7.33 1.04
C TRP A 271 -14.03 -7.08 2.43
N LEU A 272 -14.19 -5.86 2.93
CA LEU A 272 -13.71 -5.54 4.28
C LEU A 272 -14.46 -6.41 5.31
N PRO A 273 -13.77 -6.97 6.31
CA PRO A 273 -14.38 -7.92 7.25
C PRO A 273 -15.66 -7.41 7.90
N TRP A 274 -15.66 -6.15 8.33
CA TRP A 274 -16.80 -5.53 9.00
C TRP A 274 -18.01 -5.28 8.09
N MET A 275 -17.86 -5.41 6.76
CA MET A 275 -18.99 -5.38 5.84
C MET A 275 -19.84 -6.64 5.88
N LEU A 276 -19.35 -7.71 6.51
CA LEU A 276 -20.02 -8.99 6.74
C LEU A 276 -20.53 -9.67 5.47
N MET A 277 -19.71 -9.59 4.42
CA MET A 277 -20.03 -10.12 3.08
C MET A 277 -19.73 -11.62 2.94
N GLY A 278 -18.97 -12.20 3.88
CA GLY A 278 -18.53 -13.60 3.79
C GLY A 278 -17.78 -13.85 2.48
N GLN A 279 -18.02 -15.02 1.90
CA GLN A 279 -17.43 -15.47 0.63
C GLN A 279 -18.24 -15.02 -0.61
N ARG A 280 -19.04 -13.95 -0.48
CA ARG A 280 -19.78 -13.40 -1.63
C ARG A 280 -18.80 -13.01 -2.74
N PRO A 281 -19.05 -13.45 -4.00
CA PRO A 281 -18.19 -13.09 -5.12
C PRO A 281 -18.08 -11.58 -5.30
N GLY A 282 -16.86 -11.09 -5.48
CA GLY A 282 -16.57 -9.65 -5.63
C GLY A 282 -15.44 -9.18 -4.73
N PHE A 283 -15.20 -7.88 -4.76
CA PHE A 283 -14.09 -7.26 -4.04
C PHE A 283 -14.33 -5.75 -3.85
N CYS A 284 -13.54 -5.16 -2.98
CA CYS A 284 -13.43 -3.71 -2.84
C CYS A 284 -12.29 -3.16 -3.69
N GLN A 285 -12.53 -2.02 -4.32
CA GLN A 285 -11.51 -1.24 -5.01
C GLN A 285 -11.42 0.16 -4.40
N TYR A 286 -10.24 0.51 -3.94
CA TYR A 286 -9.89 1.88 -3.55
C TYR A 286 -9.36 2.64 -4.76
N ALA A 287 -9.76 3.89 -4.88
CA ALA A 287 -9.21 4.85 -5.84
C ALA A 287 -8.98 6.16 -5.10
N CYS A 288 -7.73 6.44 -4.78
CA CYS A 288 -7.35 7.57 -3.92
C CYS A 288 -6.28 8.44 -4.58
N PHE A 289 -6.39 9.73 -4.35
CA PHE A 289 -5.26 10.64 -4.43
C PHE A 289 -4.46 10.57 -3.14
N MET A 290 -3.16 10.83 -3.24
CA MET A 290 -2.26 10.90 -2.10
C MET A 290 -1.21 11.98 -2.30
N GLY A 291 -0.55 12.36 -1.24
CA GLY A 291 0.54 13.33 -1.29
C GLY A 291 1.09 13.66 0.09
N THR A 292 1.96 14.64 0.12
CA THR A 292 2.50 15.21 1.35
C THR A 292 1.86 16.57 1.65
N THR A 293 1.86 16.97 2.90
CA THR A 293 1.45 18.30 3.34
C THR A 293 2.18 18.70 4.60
N LYS A 294 2.28 20.01 4.83
CA LYS A 294 2.72 20.56 6.12
C LYS A 294 1.55 20.83 7.06
N ASN A 295 0.34 20.87 6.51
CA ASN A 295 -0.88 21.16 7.25
C ASN A 295 -2.01 20.26 6.77
N LEU A 296 -2.48 19.38 7.64
CA LEU A 296 -3.57 18.45 7.34
C LEU A 296 -4.92 19.15 7.12
N ASP A 297 -5.16 20.32 7.74
CA ASP A 297 -6.39 21.10 7.56
C ASP A 297 -6.60 21.60 6.12
N GLU A 298 -5.55 21.70 5.33
CA GLU A 298 -5.66 22.11 3.93
C GLU A 298 -6.18 20.99 3.02
N ILE A 299 -6.11 19.74 3.50
CA ILE A 299 -6.37 18.55 2.68
C ILE A 299 -7.59 17.77 3.20
N LEU A 300 -7.62 17.51 4.51
CA LEU A 300 -8.64 16.68 5.13
C LEU A 300 -9.80 17.55 5.64
N SER A 301 -11.00 16.98 5.63
CA SER A 301 -12.19 17.68 6.14
C SER A 301 -12.18 17.73 7.66
N ARG A 302 -12.82 18.76 8.23
CA ARG A 302 -12.96 18.88 9.69
C ARG A 302 -13.58 17.66 10.35
N PRO A 303 -14.65 17.02 9.84
CA PRO A 303 -15.18 15.79 10.43
C PRO A 303 -14.11 14.70 10.57
N VAL A 304 -13.23 14.53 9.58
CA VAL A 304 -12.13 13.54 9.63
C VAL A 304 -11.10 13.93 10.68
N LEU A 305 -10.70 15.20 10.74
CA LEU A 305 -9.69 15.67 11.70
C LEU A 305 -10.23 15.65 13.13
N ASP A 306 -11.46 16.12 13.37
CA ASP A 306 -12.09 16.10 14.70
C ASP A 306 -12.25 14.67 15.23
N TYR A 307 -12.60 13.73 14.34
CA TYR A 307 -12.67 12.31 14.69
C TYR A 307 -11.29 11.75 15.04
N ALA A 308 -10.26 12.11 14.25
CA ALA A 308 -8.89 11.69 14.49
C ALA A 308 -8.33 12.30 15.79
N GLU A 309 -8.53 13.58 16.04
CA GLU A 309 -8.13 14.25 17.28
C GLU A 309 -8.74 13.59 18.52
N LYS A 310 -10.03 13.26 18.44
CA LYS A 310 -10.77 12.63 19.54
C LYS A 310 -10.35 11.19 19.82
N ASN A 311 -10.12 10.39 18.76
CA ASN A 311 -9.97 8.94 18.90
C ASN A 311 -8.53 8.45 18.69
N TYR A 312 -7.69 9.26 18.03
CA TYR A 312 -6.36 8.90 17.54
C TYR A 312 -5.33 10.02 17.75
N ALA A 313 -5.43 10.81 18.83
CA ALA A 313 -4.59 11.99 19.06
C ALA A 313 -3.08 11.72 18.90
N LYS A 314 -2.59 10.53 19.31
CA LYS A 314 -1.17 10.16 19.17
C LYS A 314 -0.70 10.03 17.71
N TYR A 315 -1.63 9.92 16.75
CA TYR A 315 -1.31 9.77 15.32
C TYR A 315 -0.94 11.09 14.64
N PHE A 316 -1.08 12.21 15.35
CA PHE A 316 -0.59 13.51 14.89
C PHE A 316 0.91 13.72 15.17
N ASP A 317 1.57 12.76 15.82
CA ASP A 317 3.01 12.75 15.97
C ASP A 317 3.62 11.39 15.60
N ALA A 318 4.81 11.43 14.99
CA ALA A 318 5.53 10.23 14.61
C ALA A 318 6.20 9.58 15.81
N PRO A 319 6.36 8.24 15.84
CA PRO A 319 7.16 7.59 16.86
C PRO A 319 8.55 8.18 16.94
N THR A 320 9.08 8.32 18.16
CA THR A 320 10.46 8.78 18.42
C THR A 320 11.42 7.62 18.66
N GLU A 321 10.88 6.45 18.98
CA GLU A 321 11.64 5.25 19.28
C GLU A 321 11.39 4.17 18.23
N TRP A 322 12.44 3.51 17.81
CA TRP A 322 12.35 2.37 16.92
C TRP A 322 11.89 1.14 17.70
N THR A 323 10.92 0.44 17.14
CA THR A 323 10.53 -0.89 17.59
C THR A 323 10.70 -1.90 16.46
N GLU A 324 11.15 -3.09 16.80
CA GLU A 324 11.27 -4.22 15.86
C GLU A 324 9.91 -4.91 15.62
N ASP A 325 8.86 -4.39 16.25
CA ASP A 325 7.53 -4.95 16.13
C ASP A 325 7.05 -4.89 14.68
N ARG A 326 6.58 -6.03 14.21
CA ARG A 326 5.99 -6.14 12.88
C ARG A 326 4.65 -5.42 12.83
N SER A 327 4.47 -4.56 11.84
CA SER A 327 3.15 -4.02 11.53
C SER A 327 2.19 -5.16 11.19
N LEU A 328 1.05 -5.21 11.87
CA LEU A 328 0.00 -6.18 11.61
C LEU A 328 -0.82 -5.78 10.40
N SER A 329 -1.40 -6.75 9.72
CA SER A 329 -2.41 -6.49 8.69
C SER A 329 -3.70 -5.96 9.29
N SER A 330 -4.50 -5.26 8.47
CA SER A 330 -5.85 -4.86 8.87
C SER A 330 -6.71 -6.07 9.28
N LEU A 331 -6.49 -7.24 8.68
CA LEU A 331 -7.18 -8.48 9.04
C LEU A 331 -6.69 -9.06 10.37
N GLU A 332 -5.39 -9.00 10.65
CA GLU A 332 -4.82 -9.40 11.94
C GLU A 332 -5.29 -8.45 13.05
N HIS A 333 -5.29 -7.13 12.80
CA HIS A 333 -5.87 -6.15 13.73
C HIS A 333 -7.34 -6.43 14.01
N TYR A 334 -8.12 -6.75 12.97
CA TYR A 334 -9.52 -7.11 13.11
C TYR A 334 -9.68 -8.37 13.96
N ALA A 335 -8.93 -9.43 13.69
CA ALA A 335 -8.96 -10.68 14.43
C ALA A 335 -8.61 -10.51 15.92
N LEU A 336 -7.73 -9.59 16.26
CA LEU A 336 -7.32 -9.29 17.63
C LEU A 336 -8.33 -8.43 18.40
N ARG A 337 -9.04 -7.54 17.72
CA ARG A 337 -9.86 -6.49 18.36
C ARG A 337 -11.37 -6.75 18.26
N GLN A 338 -11.79 -7.60 17.35
CA GLN A 338 -13.19 -7.89 17.10
C GLN A 338 -13.55 -9.32 17.53
N LYS A 339 -14.84 -9.62 17.53
CA LYS A 339 -15.38 -10.97 17.70
C LYS A 339 -16.18 -11.34 16.46
N PRO A 340 -16.28 -12.64 16.12
CA PRO A 340 -17.12 -13.07 15.01
C PRO A 340 -18.56 -12.59 15.16
N ALA A 341 -19.13 -12.07 14.10
CA ALA A 341 -20.52 -11.68 14.07
C ALA A 341 -21.42 -12.93 14.18
N PRO A 342 -22.59 -12.83 14.84
CA PRO A 342 -23.53 -13.92 14.91
C PRO A 342 -23.91 -14.44 13.52
N VAL A 343 -23.91 -15.75 13.35
CA VAL A 343 -24.43 -16.41 12.14
C VAL A 343 -25.95 -16.21 12.16
N LYS A 344 -26.51 -15.69 11.09
CA LYS A 344 -27.96 -15.52 10.91
C LYS A 344 -28.62 -16.79 10.44
#